data_dc5fbe8e55aac343b943983e3cdcdbbb
#
_entry.id   dc5fbe8e55aac343b943983e3cdcdbbb
#
_cell.length_a   1.000
_cell.length_b   1.000
_cell.length_c   1.000
_cell.angle_alpha   90.00
_cell.angle_beta   90.00
_cell.angle_gamma   90.00
#
_symmetry.space_group_name_H-M   'P 1'
#
loop_
_entity.id
_entity.type
_entity.pdbx_description
1 polymer ?
#
loop_
_entity_poly.entity_id
_entity_poly.type
_entity_poly.pdbx_seq_one_letter_code
_entity_poly.pdbx_strand_id
1 'polypeptide(L)'
;MMKLNWIIFVTGWMSFRAVGSGLFLFWIFTENERSAPSEWIIPFVGDFIIGITALFLVYHIIKKPSAILWGLLLSWNAVGLFDLIGAIDVSFAAPYGPIPEIGFNELTVRSILILNTLLQISCIYLLFQKDIKDYFKF
;
A
#
# COMPACT_ATOMS: atom_id res chain seq x y z
N MET A 1 16.95 -16.31 0.15
CA MET A 1 15.69 -16.63 -0.56
C MET A 1 14.43 -16.24 0.24
N MET A 2 14.33 -16.60 1.52
CA MET A 2 13.13 -16.27 2.33
C MET A 2 12.83 -14.76 2.42
N LYS A 3 13.84 -13.91 2.62
CA LYS A 3 13.68 -12.44 2.67
C LYS A 3 13.22 -11.87 1.33
N LEU A 4 13.76 -12.35 0.21
CA LEU A 4 13.35 -11.93 -1.12
C LEU A 4 11.89 -12.31 -1.40
N ASN A 5 11.50 -13.54 -1.04
CA ASN A 5 10.11 -13.98 -1.17
C ASN A 5 9.15 -13.13 -0.34
N TRP A 6 9.58 -12.67 0.84
CA TRP A 6 8.81 -11.74 1.64
C TRP A 6 8.64 -10.38 0.97
N ILE A 7 9.71 -9.82 0.39
CA ILE A 7 9.64 -8.56 -0.38
C ILE A 7 8.67 -8.72 -1.56
N ILE A 8 8.77 -9.81 -2.31
CA ILE A 8 7.87 -10.11 -3.44
C ILE A 8 6.42 -10.23 -2.95
N PHE A 9 6.19 -10.98 -1.87
CA PHE A 9 4.86 -11.14 -1.29
C PHE A 9 4.26 -9.81 -0.84
N VAL A 10 4.99 -9.03 -0.05
CA VAL A 10 4.50 -7.74 0.46
C VAL A 10 4.24 -6.77 -0.67
N THR A 11 5.15 -6.68 -1.66
CA THR A 11 4.96 -5.83 -2.84
C THR A 11 3.70 -6.24 -3.61
N GLY A 12 3.50 -7.53 -3.84
CA GLY A 12 2.30 -8.06 -4.50
C GLY A 12 1.03 -7.84 -3.68
N TRP A 13 1.11 -8.00 -2.36
CA TRP A 13 -0.01 -7.73 -1.44
C TRP A 13 -0.54 -6.30 -1.56
N MET A 14 0.35 -5.33 -1.79
CA MET A 14 -0.05 -3.93 -1.94
C MET A 14 -0.97 -3.69 -3.15
N SER A 15 -1.06 -4.62 -4.12
CA SER A 15 -2.00 -4.51 -5.23
C SER A 15 -3.48 -4.49 -4.78
N PHE A 16 -3.79 -5.11 -3.64
CA PHE A 16 -5.14 -5.05 -3.05
C PHE A 16 -5.55 -3.62 -2.65
N ARG A 17 -4.60 -2.74 -2.39
CA ARG A 17 -4.88 -1.32 -2.13
C ARG A 17 -5.58 -0.66 -3.32
N ALA A 18 -5.20 -1.01 -4.56
CA ALA A 18 -5.87 -0.49 -5.75
C ALA A 18 -7.31 -0.99 -5.88
N VAL A 19 -7.59 -2.21 -5.49
CA VAL A 19 -8.96 -2.78 -5.56
C VAL A 19 -9.88 -2.06 -4.58
N GLY A 20 -9.49 -1.95 -3.32
CA GLY A 20 -10.28 -1.28 -2.29
C GLY A 20 -10.44 0.21 -2.56
N SER A 21 -9.33 0.92 -2.80
CA SER A 21 -9.37 2.36 -3.07
C SER A 21 -10.10 2.71 -4.35
N GLY A 22 -9.98 1.89 -5.39
CA GLY A 22 -10.73 2.07 -6.64
C GLY A 22 -12.23 2.01 -6.43
N LEU A 23 -12.71 1.05 -5.62
CA LEU A 23 -14.12 0.95 -5.24
C LEU A 23 -14.59 2.17 -4.45
N PHE A 24 -13.81 2.59 -3.45
CA PHE A 24 -14.17 3.71 -2.60
C PHE A 24 -14.15 5.04 -3.35
N LEU A 25 -13.19 5.25 -4.25
CA LEU A 25 -13.18 6.42 -5.15
C LEU A 25 -14.39 6.41 -6.08
N PHE A 26 -14.74 5.26 -6.64
CA PHE A 26 -15.94 5.12 -7.47
C PHE A 26 -17.20 5.54 -6.71
N TRP A 27 -17.35 5.11 -5.45
CA TRP A 27 -18.48 5.52 -4.63
C TRP A 27 -18.51 7.03 -4.35
N ILE A 28 -17.35 7.64 -4.08
CA ILE A 28 -17.26 9.09 -3.87
C ILE A 28 -17.71 9.84 -5.14
N PHE A 29 -17.17 9.47 -6.29
CA PHE A 29 -17.48 10.17 -7.55
C PHE A 29 -18.88 9.91 -8.09
N THR A 30 -19.54 8.85 -7.66
CA THR A 30 -20.94 8.55 -8.00
C THR A 30 -21.93 8.98 -6.91
N GLU A 31 -21.44 9.68 -5.88
CA GLU A 31 -22.27 10.15 -4.76
C GLU A 31 -23.08 9.02 -4.09
N ASN A 32 -22.49 7.83 -3.96
CA ASN A 32 -23.11 6.68 -3.33
C ASN A 32 -23.28 6.93 -1.84
N GLU A 33 -24.36 6.39 -1.24
CA GLU A 33 -24.63 6.49 0.20
C GLU A 33 -23.52 5.85 1.09
N ARG A 34 -22.70 4.95 0.51
CA ARG A 34 -21.55 4.31 1.17
C ARG A 34 -20.25 5.08 1.01
N SER A 35 -20.31 6.29 0.45
CA SER A 35 -19.12 7.10 0.19
C SER A 35 -18.39 7.49 1.47
N ALA A 36 -17.06 7.49 1.41
CA ALA A 36 -16.23 8.10 2.42
C ALA A 36 -16.35 9.63 2.39
N PRO A 37 -16.05 10.32 3.50
CA PRO A 37 -15.81 11.77 3.48
C PRO A 37 -14.78 12.17 2.43
N SER A 38 -14.88 13.41 1.90
CA SER A 38 -14.00 13.91 0.84
C SER A 38 -12.52 13.93 1.23
N GLU A 39 -12.21 14.01 2.50
CA GLU A 39 -10.85 13.94 3.07
C GLU A 39 -10.11 12.65 2.70
N TRP A 40 -10.87 11.58 2.36
CA TRP A 40 -10.30 10.30 1.95
C TRP A 40 -9.87 10.24 0.48
N ILE A 41 -10.19 11.24 -0.33
CA ILE A 41 -9.85 11.22 -1.77
C ILE A 41 -8.33 11.10 -1.98
N ILE A 42 -7.54 11.91 -1.28
CA ILE A 42 -6.07 11.88 -1.43
C ILE A 42 -5.48 10.54 -0.98
N PRO A 43 -5.79 9.99 0.21
CA PRO A 43 -5.36 8.65 0.60
C PRO A 43 -5.77 7.57 -0.42
N PHE A 44 -7.00 7.58 -0.92
CA PHE A 44 -7.44 6.57 -1.89
C PHE A 44 -6.75 6.71 -3.24
N VAL A 45 -6.44 7.91 -3.70
CA VAL A 45 -5.65 8.12 -4.92
C VAL A 45 -4.23 7.59 -4.74
N GLY A 46 -3.60 7.86 -3.60
CA GLY A 46 -2.30 7.32 -3.24
C GLY A 46 -2.30 5.79 -3.21
N ASP A 47 -3.27 5.20 -2.52
CA ASP A 47 -3.48 3.75 -2.46
C ASP A 47 -3.66 3.13 -3.85
N PHE A 48 -4.43 3.78 -4.72
CA PHE A 48 -4.68 3.31 -6.07
C PHE A 48 -3.40 3.28 -6.91
N ILE A 49 -2.59 4.33 -6.85
CA ILE A 49 -1.31 4.42 -7.57
C ILE A 49 -0.33 3.36 -7.04
N ILE A 50 -0.18 3.24 -5.73
CA ILE A 50 0.67 2.22 -5.10
C ILE A 50 0.22 0.82 -5.51
N GLY A 51 -1.06 0.54 -5.48
CA GLY A 51 -1.60 -0.78 -5.81
C GLY A 51 -1.42 -1.16 -7.28
N ILE A 52 -1.66 -0.24 -8.21
CA ILE A 52 -1.45 -0.50 -9.65
C ILE A 52 0.02 -0.75 -9.96
N THR A 53 0.92 0.05 -9.40
CA THR A 53 2.36 -0.07 -9.67
C THR A 53 3.00 -1.28 -9.00
N ALA A 54 2.35 -1.86 -7.98
CA ALA A 54 2.85 -3.02 -7.25
C ALA A 54 3.16 -4.22 -8.17
N LEU A 55 2.25 -4.58 -9.06
CA LEU A 55 2.43 -5.74 -9.96
C LEU A 55 3.56 -5.52 -10.96
N PHE A 56 3.72 -4.29 -11.45
CA PHE A 56 4.86 -3.92 -12.29
C PHE A 56 6.18 -4.13 -11.54
N LEU A 57 6.26 -3.70 -10.28
CA LEU A 57 7.46 -3.89 -9.46
C LEU A 57 7.73 -5.37 -9.19
N VAL A 58 6.72 -6.18 -8.86
CA VAL A 58 6.86 -7.64 -8.68
C VAL A 58 7.47 -8.29 -9.91
N TYR A 59 6.96 -7.97 -11.10
CA TYR A 59 7.51 -8.49 -12.35
C TYR A 59 9.00 -8.16 -12.49
N HIS A 60 9.40 -6.91 -12.22
CA HIS A 60 10.79 -6.49 -12.36
C HIS A 60 11.71 -7.05 -11.27
N ILE A 61 11.22 -7.23 -10.03
CA ILE A 61 11.99 -7.92 -8.98
C ILE A 61 12.39 -9.31 -9.45
N ILE A 62 11.47 -10.05 -10.07
CA ILE A 62 11.70 -11.44 -10.48
C ILE A 62 12.57 -11.52 -11.74
N LYS A 63 12.31 -10.65 -12.72
CA LYS A 63 12.88 -10.77 -14.07
C LYS A 63 14.11 -9.93 -14.35
N LYS A 64 14.25 -8.77 -13.70
CA LYS A 64 15.27 -7.77 -14.01
C LYS A 64 15.81 -7.05 -12.76
N PRO A 65 16.31 -7.78 -11.75
CA PRO A 65 16.85 -7.14 -10.56
C PRO A 65 18.03 -6.21 -10.92
N SER A 66 18.04 -5.02 -10.36
CA SER A 66 19.10 -4.03 -10.59
C SER A 66 19.18 -3.03 -9.43
N ALA A 67 20.30 -2.33 -9.28
CA ALA A 67 20.47 -1.27 -8.30
C ALA A 67 19.43 -0.15 -8.47
N ILE A 68 19.06 0.19 -9.72
CA ILE A 68 18.01 1.16 -10.00
C ILE A 68 16.67 0.66 -9.45
N LEU A 69 16.33 -0.60 -9.68
CA LEU A 69 15.10 -1.18 -9.16
C LEU A 69 15.07 -1.20 -7.63
N TRP A 70 16.21 -1.45 -6.99
CA TRP A 70 16.33 -1.35 -5.52
C TRP A 70 15.95 0.06 -5.04
N GLY A 71 16.52 1.10 -5.67
CA GLY A 71 16.19 2.49 -5.36
C GLY A 71 14.71 2.84 -5.59
N LEU A 72 14.14 2.36 -6.69
CA LEU A 72 12.71 2.52 -6.99
C LEU A 72 11.83 1.84 -5.93
N LEU A 73 12.16 0.61 -5.52
CA LEU A 73 11.43 -0.11 -4.46
C LEU A 73 11.50 0.61 -3.12
N LEU A 74 12.68 1.13 -2.77
CA LEU A 74 12.83 1.90 -1.54
C LEU A 74 11.97 3.16 -1.56
N SER A 75 12.04 3.93 -2.65
CA SER A 75 11.24 5.15 -2.83
C SER A 75 9.75 4.85 -2.84
N TRP A 76 9.34 3.81 -3.55
CA TRP A 76 7.95 3.37 -3.63
C TRP A 76 7.38 2.96 -2.25
N ASN A 77 8.14 2.19 -1.47
CA ASN A 77 7.74 1.83 -0.12
C ASN A 77 7.68 3.05 0.80
N ALA A 78 8.61 4.00 0.67
CA ALA A 78 8.58 5.23 1.45
C ALA A 78 7.34 6.08 1.13
N VAL A 79 7.03 6.28 -0.16
CA VAL A 79 5.82 7.00 -0.59
C VAL A 79 4.56 6.30 -0.09
N GLY A 80 4.48 4.97 -0.24
CA GLY A 80 3.35 4.19 0.26
C GLY A 80 3.18 4.26 1.78
N LEU A 81 4.29 4.34 2.52
CA LEU A 81 4.28 4.52 3.97
C LEU A 81 3.76 5.91 4.37
N PHE A 82 4.19 6.97 3.69
CA PHE A 82 3.66 8.32 3.92
C PHE A 82 2.16 8.41 3.64
N ASP A 83 1.71 7.79 2.57
CA ASP A 83 0.29 7.71 2.23
C ASP A 83 -0.52 7.01 3.33
N LEU A 84 -0.03 5.88 3.85
CA LEU A 84 -0.68 5.16 4.94
C LEU A 84 -0.72 5.95 6.25
N ILE A 85 0.35 6.67 6.58
CA ILE A 85 0.38 7.54 7.76
C ILE A 85 -0.66 8.66 7.60
N GLY A 86 -0.73 9.27 6.42
CA GLY A 86 -1.77 10.25 6.10
C GLY A 86 -3.18 9.69 6.21
N ALA A 87 -3.41 8.48 5.72
CA ALA A 87 -4.69 7.80 5.84
C ALA A 87 -5.06 7.48 7.30
N ILE A 88 -4.09 7.10 8.14
CA ILE A 88 -4.30 6.91 9.58
C ILE A 88 -4.74 8.22 10.23
N ASP A 89 -4.07 9.34 9.92
CA ASP A 89 -4.46 10.66 10.42
C ASP A 89 -5.88 11.02 10.00
N VAL A 90 -6.23 10.87 8.72
CA VAL A 90 -7.57 11.09 8.20
C VAL A 90 -8.61 10.19 8.88
N SER A 91 -8.25 8.96 9.26
CA SER A 91 -9.16 8.04 9.94
C SER A 91 -9.63 8.55 11.32
N PHE A 92 -8.85 9.42 11.95
CA PHE A 92 -9.23 10.08 13.19
C PHE A 92 -9.96 11.40 12.95
N ALA A 93 -9.55 12.18 11.95
CA ALA A 93 -10.16 13.47 11.63
C ALA A 93 -11.52 13.35 10.94
N ALA A 94 -11.67 12.38 10.05
CA ALA A 94 -12.88 12.11 9.25
C ALA A 94 -13.16 10.60 9.19
N PRO A 95 -13.66 9.97 10.27
CA PRO A 95 -13.89 8.53 10.33
C PRO A 95 -14.76 8.02 9.18
N TYR A 96 -14.38 6.85 8.63
CA TYR A 96 -15.11 6.19 7.56
C TYR A 96 -15.81 4.93 8.05
N GLY A 97 -17.09 4.83 7.75
CA GLY A 97 -17.96 3.75 8.18
C GLY A 97 -18.94 4.21 9.27
N PRO A 98 -19.79 3.30 9.77
CA PRO A 98 -19.80 1.88 9.43
C PRO A 98 -20.46 1.56 8.09
N ILE A 99 -20.01 0.48 7.44
CA ILE A 99 -20.67 -0.15 6.30
C ILE A 99 -20.92 -1.62 6.69
N PRO A 100 -22.05 -1.92 7.32
CA PRO A 100 -22.30 -3.24 7.94
C PRO A 100 -22.27 -4.40 6.95
N GLU A 101 -22.66 -4.18 5.70
CA GLU A 101 -22.75 -5.19 4.65
C GLU A 101 -21.40 -5.85 4.33
N ILE A 102 -20.30 -5.13 4.54
CA ILE A 102 -18.95 -5.62 4.32
C ILE A 102 -18.10 -5.68 5.59
N GLY A 103 -18.73 -5.49 6.76
CA GLY A 103 -18.04 -5.48 8.05
C GLY A 103 -17.06 -4.33 8.24
N PHE A 104 -17.25 -3.23 7.51
CA PHE A 104 -16.35 -2.10 7.48
C PHE A 104 -16.73 -1.06 8.53
N ASN A 105 -15.83 -0.77 9.45
CA ASN A 105 -15.98 0.22 10.52
C ASN A 105 -14.61 0.86 10.84
N GLU A 106 -14.60 1.84 11.73
CA GLU A 106 -13.37 2.55 12.10
C GLU A 106 -12.24 1.63 12.58
N LEU A 107 -12.57 0.61 13.39
CA LEU A 107 -11.58 -0.34 13.88
C LEU A 107 -10.98 -1.18 12.74
N THR A 108 -11.83 -1.67 11.84
CA THR A 108 -11.39 -2.43 10.65
C THR A 108 -10.50 -1.58 9.75
N VAL A 109 -10.90 -0.34 9.47
CA VAL A 109 -10.11 0.60 8.65
C VAL A 109 -8.73 0.82 9.26
N ARG A 110 -8.66 1.20 10.53
CA ARG A 110 -7.39 1.45 11.22
C ARG A 110 -6.52 0.20 11.31
N SER A 111 -7.13 -0.96 11.54
CA SER A 111 -6.40 -2.23 11.59
C SER A 111 -5.76 -2.58 10.25
N ILE A 112 -6.46 -2.37 9.13
CA ILE A 112 -5.94 -2.58 7.78
C ILE A 112 -4.80 -1.60 7.49
N LEU A 113 -4.96 -0.32 7.83
CA LEU A 113 -3.93 0.71 7.64
C LEU A 113 -2.66 0.39 8.44
N ILE A 114 -2.80 0.00 9.70
CA ILE A 114 -1.68 -0.37 10.57
C ILE A 114 -0.99 -1.63 10.03
N LEU A 115 -1.73 -2.66 9.63
CA LEU A 115 -1.16 -3.87 9.04
C LEU A 115 -0.31 -3.54 7.80
N ASN A 116 -0.85 -2.77 6.86
CA ASN A 116 -0.12 -2.38 5.66
C ASN A 116 1.11 -1.53 5.99
N THR A 117 1.02 -0.66 7.00
CA THR A 117 2.15 0.13 7.50
C THR A 117 3.28 -0.78 7.98
N LEU A 118 2.96 -1.78 8.81
CA LEU A 118 3.94 -2.74 9.33
C LEU A 118 4.57 -3.58 8.20
N LEU A 119 3.77 -4.01 7.23
CA LEU A 119 4.26 -4.75 6.07
C LEU A 119 5.25 -3.91 5.25
N GLN A 120 4.96 -2.64 4.97
CA GLN A 120 5.87 -1.77 4.24
C GLN A 120 7.14 -1.44 5.02
N ILE A 121 7.06 -1.22 6.33
CA ILE A 121 8.24 -1.05 7.19
C ILE A 121 9.13 -2.29 7.12
N SER A 122 8.55 -3.48 7.20
CA SER A 122 9.30 -4.74 7.10
C SER A 122 10.03 -4.86 5.75
N CYS A 123 9.39 -4.43 4.67
CA CYS A 123 9.97 -4.43 3.33
C CYS A 123 11.15 -3.46 3.25
N ILE A 124 11.00 -2.23 3.75
CA ILE A 124 12.09 -1.25 3.83
C ILE A 124 13.28 -1.81 4.61
N TYR A 125 13.03 -2.38 5.79
CA TYR A 125 14.09 -3.00 6.60
C TYR A 125 14.85 -4.09 5.83
N LEU A 126 14.13 -4.97 5.13
CA LEU A 126 14.75 -6.05 4.37
C LEU A 126 15.55 -5.55 3.17
N LEU A 127 15.15 -4.46 2.51
CA LEU A 127 15.88 -3.87 1.40
C LEU A 127 17.31 -3.45 1.79
N PHE A 128 17.57 -3.14 3.06
CA PHE A 128 18.91 -2.79 3.55
C PHE A 128 19.77 -3.98 3.92
N GLN A 129 19.23 -5.20 3.92
CA GLN A 129 20.03 -6.40 4.21
C GLN A 129 21.02 -6.68 3.09
N LYS A 130 22.24 -7.14 3.46
CA LYS A 130 23.34 -7.38 2.52
C LYS A 130 22.95 -8.35 1.40
N ASP A 131 22.38 -9.49 1.75
CA ASP A 131 21.94 -10.52 0.81
C ASP A 131 20.90 -10.02 -0.20
N ILE A 132 20.06 -9.07 0.20
CA ILE A 132 19.07 -8.42 -0.68
C ILE A 132 19.76 -7.39 -1.58
N LYS A 133 20.67 -6.58 -1.05
CA LYS A 133 21.47 -5.64 -1.87
C LYS A 133 22.27 -6.39 -2.95
N ASP A 134 22.91 -7.48 -2.57
CA ASP A 134 23.68 -8.33 -3.50
C ASP A 134 22.76 -8.88 -4.61
N TYR A 135 21.52 -9.28 -4.29
CA TYR A 135 20.54 -9.72 -5.29
C TYR A 135 20.23 -8.62 -6.31
N PHE A 136 20.09 -7.39 -5.87
CA PHE A 136 19.83 -6.24 -6.76
C PHE A 136 21.11 -5.67 -7.41
N LYS A 137 22.27 -6.26 -7.19
CA LYS A 137 23.57 -5.79 -7.73
C LYS A 137 23.93 -4.38 -7.24
N PHE A 138 23.62 -4.12 -6.00
CA PHE A 138 23.88 -2.82 -5.37
C PHE A 138 25.25 -2.80 -4.70
#